data_79e54adcf83ee54e474b727b948e54c3
#
_entry.id   79e54adcf83ee54e474b727b948e54c3
#
_cell.length_a   1.000
_cell.length_b   1.000
_cell.length_c   1.000
_cell.angle_alpha   90.00
_cell.angle_beta   90.00
_cell.angle_gamma   90.00
#
_symmetry.space_group_name_H-M   'P 1'
#
loop_
_entity.id
_entity.type
_entity.pdbx_description
1 polymer ?
#
loop_
_entity_poly.entity_id
_entity_poly.type
_entity_poly.pdbx_seq_one_letter_code
_entity_poly.pdbx_strand_id
1 'polypeptide(L)'
;EAVDFAIRLPGRGDDTVVWLPVDAKFPREDYERLIDAQEKGDLDAIKSSTAQLERAIRIQAKSISDKYVCPPHTTDFAVMFLPTEGLYAEVIRRAGLVDLLQREHRVVLAGPTTFTALLNSLQMGFRTLAIEKRSSEVWQVLGAVKSEFGKFAGILEKAERQITTVGKSLGEASRKTRTIERRLRGVETLAGEQSQALLDDAGNDDTGSSDDEAGDEQE
;
A
#
# COMPACT_ATOMS: atom_id res chain seq x y z
N GLU A 1 9.89 11.72 -36.43
CA GLU A 1 9.58 13.14 -36.22
C GLU A 1 9.07 13.34 -34.80
N ALA A 2 9.42 14.44 -34.16
CA ALA A 2 8.96 14.75 -32.82
C ALA A 2 7.62 15.51 -32.88
N VAL A 3 6.68 15.18 -32.02
CA VAL A 3 5.47 15.96 -31.77
C VAL A 3 5.81 17.18 -30.91
N ASP A 4 5.05 18.28 -31.05
CA ASP A 4 5.34 19.50 -30.30
C ASP A 4 5.25 19.27 -28.79
N PHE A 5 4.20 18.57 -28.31
CA PHE A 5 3.99 18.22 -26.93
C PHE A 5 3.40 16.81 -26.79
N ALA A 6 3.68 16.14 -25.68
CA ALA A 6 3.06 14.89 -25.33
C ALA A 6 2.72 14.87 -23.84
N ILE A 7 1.47 14.52 -23.52
CA ILE A 7 1.02 14.38 -22.14
C ILE A 7 1.24 12.93 -21.71
N ARG A 8 1.97 12.75 -20.63
CA ARG A 8 2.21 11.43 -20.05
C ARG A 8 0.97 10.95 -19.31
N LEU A 9 0.39 9.85 -19.75
CA LEU A 9 -0.75 9.19 -19.11
C LEU A 9 -0.29 7.89 -18.44
N PRO A 10 -0.91 7.49 -17.32
CA PRO A 10 -0.71 6.16 -16.75
C PRO A 10 -1.26 5.11 -17.70
N GLY A 11 -0.48 4.07 -17.99
CA GLY A 11 -0.91 2.92 -18.76
C GLY A 11 -1.64 1.87 -17.90
N ARG A 12 -1.99 0.73 -18.51
CA ARG A 12 -2.70 -0.37 -17.85
C ARG A 12 -1.87 -1.18 -16.84
N GLY A 13 -0.57 -0.92 -16.70
CA GLY A 13 0.35 -1.57 -15.76
C GLY A 13 1.18 -0.55 -15.01
N ASP A 14 1.80 -0.97 -13.89
CA ASP A 14 2.52 -0.07 -12.99
C ASP A 14 3.66 0.72 -13.67
N ASP A 15 4.29 0.15 -14.71
CA ASP A 15 5.42 0.77 -15.42
C ASP A 15 5.10 1.16 -16.87
N THR A 16 3.86 0.99 -17.32
CA THR A 16 3.49 1.34 -18.69
C THR A 16 3.08 2.81 -18.79
N VAL A 17 3.64 3.49 -19.77
CA VAL A 17 3.32 4.89 -20.08
C VAL A 17 2.64 4.96 -21.43
N VAL A 18 1.53 5.68 -21.48
CA VAL A 18 0.84 6.00 -22.73
C VAL A 18 0.95 7.51 -22.97
N TRP A 19 1.31 7.91 -24.15
CA TRP A 19 1.46 9.33 -24.51
C TRP A 19 0.24 9.84 -25.24
N LEU A 20 -0.30 10.98 -24.82
CA LEU A 20 -1.30 11.73 -25.60
C LEU A 20 -0.56 12.77 -26.45
N PRO A 21 -0.49 12.59 -27.76
CA PRO A 21 0.15 13.57 -28.66
C PRO A 21 -0.67 14.84 -28.75
N VAL A 22 -0.01 15.98 -28.67
CA VAL A 22 -0.59 17.31 -28.86
C VAL A 22 0.27 18.07 -29.85
N ASP A 23 -0.31 18.45 -30.97
CA ASP A 23 0.39 19.13 -32.04
C ASP A 23 -0.26 20.47 -32.29
N ALA A 24 0.53 21.56 -32.25
CA ALA A 24 0.05 22.91 -32.44
C ALA A 24 0.08 23.26 -33.93
N LYS A 25 -1.05 23.61 -34.52
CA LYS A 25 -1.17 23.97 -35.90
C LYS A 25 -1.83 25.35 -36.06
N PHE A 26 -1.17 26.19 -36.83
CA PHE A 26 -1.70 27.49 -37.12
C PHE A 26 -1.65 27.74 -38.64
N PRO A 27 -2.71 27.42 -39.43
CA PRO A 27 -2.83 27.78 -40.83
C PRO A 27 -3.09 29.29 -40.96
N ARG A 28 -2.05 30.07 -40.63
CA ARG A 28 -2.13 31.51 -40.44
C ARG A 28 -2.61 32.22 -41.70
N GLU A 29 -2.01 31.89 -42.84
CA GLU A 29 -2.33 32.55 -44.11
C GLU A 29 -3.78 32.31 -44.56
N ASP A 30 -4.29 31.09 -44.37
CA ASP A 30 -5.67 30.76 -44.71
C ASP A 30 -6.67 31.43 -43.76
N TYR A 31 -6.30 31.54 -42.46
CA TYR A 31 -7.11 32.22 -41.49
C TYR A 31 -7.14 33.75 -41.71
N GLU A 32 -5.98 34.38 -41.91
CA GLU A 32 -5.89 35.82 -42.19
C GLU A 32 -6.69 36.18 -43.46
N ARG A 33 -6.57 35.38 -44.53
CA ARG A 33 -7.38 35.59 -45.75
C ARG A 33 -8.90 35.53 -45.49
N LEU A 34 -9.32 34.61 -44.60
CA LEU A 34 -10.73 34.53 -44.25
C LEU A 34 -11.19 35.78 -43.48
N ILE A 35 -10.39 36.24 -42.50
CA ILE A 35 -10.71 37.45 -41.75
C ILE A 35 -10.78 38.69 -42.67
N ASP A 36 -9.80 38.87 -43.55
CA ASP A 36 -9.78 39.95 -44.50
C ASP A 36 -11.02 39.95 -45.44
N ALA A 37 -11.43 38.77 -45.89
CA ALA A 37 -12.63 38.62 -46.72
C ALA A 37 -13.91 38.96 -45.93
N GLN A 38 -13.97 38.57 -44.66
CA GLN A 38 -15.08 38.90 -43.74
C GLN A 38 -15.17 40.40 -43.48
N GLU A 39 -14.04 41.06 -43.23
CA GLU A 39 -13.97 42.51 -43.02
C GLU A 39 -14.42 43.31 -44.26
N LYS A 40 -14.08 42.82 -45.45
CA LYS A 40 -14.50 43.44 -46.73
C LYS A 40 -15.92 43.11 -47.13
N GLY A 41 -16.58 42.16 -46.46
CA GLY A 41 -17.93 41.69 -46.81
C GLY A 41 -18.02 40.99 -48.17
N ASP A 42 -16.89 40.44 -48.66
CA ASP A 42 -16.83 39.76 -49.95
C ASP A 42 -17.27 38.30 -49.81
N LEU A 43 -18.50 38.01 -50.17
CA LEU A 43 -19.12 36.69 -49.98
C LEU A 43 -18.41 35.58 -50.78
N ASP A 44 -17.90 35.87 -51.96
CA ASP A 44 -17.20 34.87 -52.78
C ASP A 44 -15.79 34.58 -52.22
N ALA A 45 -15.09 35.61 -51.77
CA ALA A 45 -13.81 35.48 -51.09
C ALA A 45 -13.96 34.74 -49.73
N ILE A 46 -15.00 35.04 -48.95
CA ILE A 46 -15.33 34.33 -47.72
C ILE A 46 -15.51 32.83 -47.99
N LYS A 47 -16.32 32.47 -48.99
CA LYS A 47 -16.59 31.09 -49.37
C LYS A 47 -15.33 30.34 -49.78
N SER A 48 -14.51 30.99 -50.62
CA SER A 48 -13.24 30.42 -51.10
C SER A 48 -12.24 30.22 -49.97
N SER A 49 -12.00 31.25 -49.15
CA SER A 49 -11.06 31.21 -48.02
C SER A 49 -11.50 30.20 -46.92
N THR A 50 -12.81 30.08 -46.73
CA THR A 50 -13.41 29.05 -45.85
C THR A 50 -13.05 27.66 -46.34
N ALA A 51 -13.22 27.34 -47.61
CA ALA A 51 -12.91 26.04 -48.19
C ALA A 51 -11.39 25.73 -48.13
N GLN A 52 -10.55 26.74 -48.28
CA GLN A 52 -9.10 26.62 -48.17
C GLN A 52 -8.68 26.30 -46.74
N LEU A 53 -9.20 27.03 -45.76
CA LEU A 53 -8.95 26.79 -44.34
C LEU A 53 -9.39 25.36 -43.94
N GLU A 54 -10.60 24.95 -44.34
CA GLU A 54 -11.08 23.59 -44.06
C GLU A 54 -10.17 22.52 -44.65
N ARG A 55 -9.73 22.71 -45.90
CA ARG A 55 -8.79 21.79 -46.55
C ARG A 55 -7.44 21.73 -45.83
N ALA A 56 -6.90 22.88 -45.40
CA ALA A 56 -5.66 22.95 -44.63
C ALA A 56 -5.77 22.18 -43.29
N ILE A 57 -6.85 22.38 -42.57
CA ILE A 57 -7.13 21.67 -41.29
C ILE A 57 -7.22 20.15 -41.51
N ARG A 58 -7.91 19.68 -42.56
CA ARG A 58 -8.01 18.23 -42.88
C ARG A 58 -6.64 17.64 -43.21
N ILE A 59 -5.82 18.31 -43.99
CA ILE A 59 -4.46 17.84 -44.35
C ILE A 59 -3.59 17.75 -43.10
N GLN A 60 -3.66 18.75 -42.20
CA GLN A 60 -2.89 18.77 -40.99
C GLN A 60 -3.35 17.66 -40.02
N ALA A 61 -4.66 17.46 -39.87
CA ALA A 61 -5.21 16.39 -39.03
C ALA A 61 -4.78 15.00 -39.52
N LYS A 62 -4.83 14.76 -40.82
CA LYS A 62 -4.33 13.53 -41.42
C LYS A 62 -2.84 13.32 -41.09
N SER A 63 -2.02 14.35 -41.27
CA SER A 63 -0.59 14.29 -40.94
C SER A 63 -0.32 13.98 -39.49
N ILE A 64 -1.09 14.55 -38.55
CA ILE A 64 -1.00 14.29 -37.14
C ILE A 64 -1.34 12.81 -36.83
N SER A 65 -2.45 12.33 -37.41
CA SER A 65 -2.87 10.94 -37.26
C SER A 65 -1.80 9.96 -37.74
N ASP A 66 -1.34 10.14 -38.94
CA ASP A 66 -0.38 9.24 -39.62
C ASP A 66 0.98 9.21 -38.93
N LYS A 67 1.39 10.30 -38.27
CA LYS A 67 2.71 10.44 -37.64
C LYS A 67 2.75 10.09 -36.17
N TYR A 68 1.69 10.43 -35.43
CA TYR A 68 1.76 10.47 -33.96
C TYR A 68 0.79 9.53 -33.27
N VAL A 69 -0.23 8.96 -33.95
CA VAL A 69 -1.17 8.01 -33.35
C VAL A 69 -0.68 6.59 -33.56
N CYS A 70 0.00 6.04 -32.57
CA CYS A 70 0.63 4.70 -32.58
C CYS A 70 0.29 3.89 -31.31
N PRO A 71 -0.95 3.42 -31.11
CA PRO A 71 -1.27 2.54 -29.99
C PRO A 71 -0.43 1.24 -30.04
N PRO A 72 0.00 0.67 -28.90
CA PRO A 72 -0.32 1.03 -27.52
C PRO A 72 0.60 2.09 -26.89
N HIS A 73 1.59 2.61 -27.62
CA HIS A 73 2.55 3.59 -27.10
C HIS A 73 1.93 4.97 -26.91
N THR A 74 0.93 5.29 -27.73
CA THR A 74 0.12 6.51 -27.62
C THR A 74 -1.33 6.15 -27.34
N THR A 75 -2.12 7.18 -27.01
CA THR A 75 -3.58 7.11 -27.11
C THR A 75 -3.99 6.77 -28.54
N ASP A 76 -5.22 6.33 -28.72
CA ASP A 76 -5.83 6.05 -30.01
C ASP A 76 -6.34 7.33 -30.72
N PHE A 77 -6.05 8.50 -30.15
CA PHE A 77 -6.33 9.82 -30.73
C PHE A 77 -5.20 10.81 -30.38
N ALA A 78 -5.15 11.91 -31.10
CA ALA A 78 -4.26 13.03 -30.85
C ALA A 78 -5.05 14.34 -30.72
N VAL A 79 -4.45 15.35 -30.11
CA VAL A 79 -5.02 16.69 -30.00
C VAL A 79 -4.35 17.63 -31.05
N MET A 80 -5.14 18.26 -31.89
CA MET A 80 -4.71 19.39 -32.69
C MET A 80 -5.05 20.68 -31.96
N PHE A 81 -4.02 21.33 -31.43
CA PHE A 81 -4.17 22.60 -30.74
C PHE A 81 -4.17 23.79 -31.73
N LEU A 82 -5.22 24.57 -31.68
CA LEU A 82 -5.38 25.81 -32.45
C LEU A 82 -5.10 27.00 -31.53
N PRO A 83 -4.03 27.79 -31.77
CA PRO A 83 -3.49 28.71 -30.76
C PRO A 83 -4.35 29.97 -30.49
N THR A 84 -5.40 30.19 -31.27
CA THR A 84 -6.34 31.29 -31.03
C THR A 84 -7.78 30.83 -30.96
N GLU A 85 -8.57 31.41 -30.05
CA GLU A 85 -10.02 31.13 -29.95
C GLU A 85 -10.77 31.49 -31.22
N GLY A 86 -10.34 32.56 -31.94
CA GLY A 86 -10.95 32.95 -33.21
C GLY A 86 -10.81 31.86 -34.27
N LEU A 87 -9.61 31.32 -34.44
CA LEU A 87 -9.39 30.21 -35.38
C LEU A 87 -10.18 28.97 -34.95
N TYR A 88 -10.16 28.64 -33.68
CA TYR A 88 -10.93 27.52 -33.15
C TYR A 88 -12.44 27.69 -33.42
N ALA A 89 -12.99 28.87 -33.14
CA ALA A 89 -14.40 29.18 -33.40
C ALA A 89 -14.75 29.07 -34.90
N GLU A 90 -13.88 29.54 -35.77
CA GLU A 90 -14.08 29.43 -37.24
C GLU A 90 -14.08 27.95 -37.68
N VAL A 91 -13.23 27.12 -37.12
CA VAL A 91 -13.14 25.70 -37.50
C VAL A 91 -14.33 24.92 -36.99
N ILE A 92 -14.77 25.11 -35.73
CA ILE A 92 -15.90 24.36 -35.15
C ILE A 92 -17.26 24.73 -35.75
N ARG A 93 -17.38 25.93 -36.32
CA ARG A 93 -18.60 26.35 -37.08
C ARG A 93 -18.84 25.53 -38.35
N ARG A 94 -17.84 24.79 -38.82
CA ARG A 94 -17.97 23.99 -40.04
C ARG A 94 -18.73 22.72 -39.76
N ALA A 95 -19.94 22.64 -40.32
CA ALA A 95 -20.79 21.47 -40.10
C ALA A 95 -20.10 20.18 -40.57
N GLY A 96 -20.02 19.21 -39.70
CA GLY A 96 -19.45 17.88 -39.96
C GLY A 96 -17.92 17.82 -40.02
N LEU A 97 -17.18 18.94 -39.99
CA LEU A 97 -15.72 18.93 -40.04
C LEU A 97 -15.15 18.28 -38.78
N VAL A 98 -15.61 18.69 -37.60
CA VAL A 98 -15.16 18.14 -36.32
C VAL A 98 -15.40 16.63 -36.25
N ASP A 99 -16.59 16.20 -36.62
CA ASP A 99 -16.96 14.77 -36.64
C ASP A 99 -16.08 13.98 -37.61
N LEU A 100 -15.78 14.53 -38.78
CA LEU A 100 -14.92 13.92 -39.77
C LEU A 100 -13.49 13.74 -39.21
N LEU A 101 -12.91 14.81 -38.65
CA LEU A 101 -11.56 14.76 -38.08
C LEU A 101 -11.45 13.74 -36.96
N GLN A 102 -12.47 13.64 -36.13
CA GLN A 102 -12.49 12.70 -35.02
C GLN A 102 -12.67 11.25 -35.48
N ARG A 103 -13.58 10.99 -36.43
CA ARG A 103 -13.87 9.64 -36.91
C ARG A 103 -12.82 9.09 -37.86
N GLU A 104 -12.38 9.89 -38.83
CA GLU A 104 -11.45 9.41 -39.86
C GLU A 104 -9.99 9.54 -39.45
N HIS A 105 -9.64 10.60 -38.73
CA HIS A 105 -8.26 10.88 -38.35
C HIS A 105 -7.96 10.70 -36.86
N ARG A 106 -8.99 10.47 -36.05
CA ARG A 106 -8.82 10.36 -34.58
C ARG A 106 -8.12 11.58 -33.96
N VAL A 107 -8.43 12.75 -34.50
CA VAL A 107 -7.90 14.03 -34.07
C VAL A 107 -9.01 14.86 -33.42
N VAL A 108 -8.76 15.27 -32.18
CA VAL A 108 -9.63 16.16 -31.41
C VAL A 108 -9.11 17.58 -31.52
N LEU A 109 -9.97 18.52 -31.89
CA LEU A 109 -9.61 19.95 -31.94
C LEU A 109 -9.71 20.56 -30.55
N ALA A 110 -8.75 21.43 -30.23
CA ALA A 110 -8.79 22.20 -28.99
C ALA A 110 -8.28 23.63 -29.24
N GLY A 111 -9.04 24.63 -28.82
CA GLY A 111 -8.60 26.02 -28.64
C GLY A 111 -7.99 26.20 -27.24
N PRO A 112 -7.47 27.39 -26.89
CA PRO A 112 -6.84 27.67 -25.61
C PRO A 112 -7.72 27.35 -24.42
N THR A 113 -8.99 27.76 -24.45
CA THR A 113 -9.94 27.49 -23.33
C THR A 113 -10.29 26.02 -23.22
N THR A 114 -10.60 25.34 -24.33
CA THR A 114 -10.96 23.93 -24.33
C THR A 114 -9.77 23.04 -23.98
N PHE A 115 -8.57 23.40 -24.41
CA PHE A 115 -7.35 22.70 -24.05
C PHE A 115 -7.04 22.82 -22.55
N THR A 116 -7.21 24.03 -22.00
CA THR A 116 -7.07 24.25 -20.53
C THR A 116 -8.07 23.41 -19.76
N ALA A 117 -9.33 23.35 -20.20
CA ALA A 117 -10.35 22.51 -19.57
C ALA A 117 -10.00 21.01 -19.65
N LEU A 118 -9.47 20.56 -20.79
CA LEU A 118 -8.97 19.20 -20.96
C LEU A 118 -7.83 18.89 -19.97
N LEU A 119 -6.83 19.77 -19.88
CA LEU A 119 -5.70 19.60 -18.95
C LEU A 119 -6.16 19.54 -17.50
N ASN A 120 -7.08 20.41 -17.09
CA ASN A 120 -7.65 20.40 -15.74
C ASN A 120 -8.41 19.09 -15.46
N SER A 121 -9.17 18.60 -16.44
CA SER A 121 -9.90 17.34 -16.31
C SER A 121 -8.94 16.13 -16.17
N LEU A 122 -7.88 16.10 -16.98
CA LEU A 122 -6.83 15.08 -16.88
C LEU A 122 -6.10 15.15 -15.54
N GLN A 123 -5.75 16.35 -15.07
CA GLN A 123 -5.12 16.54 -13.77
C GLN A 123 -5.99 16.01 -12.61
N MET A 124 -7.31 16.30 -12.65
CA MET A 124 -8.25 15.79 -11.65
C MET A 124 -8.34 14.26 -11.72
N GLY A 125 -8.45 13.69 -12.92
CA GLY A 125 -8.47 12.24 -13.13
C GLY A 125 -7.21 11.56 -12.59
N PHE A 126 -6.04 12.11 -12.86
CA PHE A 126 -4.77 11.56 -12.36
C PHE A 126 -4.64 11.65 -10.84
N ARG A 127 -5.14 12.73 -10.26
CA ARG A 127 -5.18 12.87 -8.80
C ARG A 127 -6.08 11.80 -8.15
N THR A 128 -7.22 11.52 -8.76
CA THR A 128 -8.14 10.48 -8.29
C THR A 128 -7.49 9.09 -8.38
N LEU A 129 -6.88 8.76 -9.53
CA LEU A 129 -6.15 7.50 -9.71
C LEU A 129 -4.99 7.33 -8.73
N ALA A 130 -4.24 8.40 -8.44
CA ALA A 130 -3.17 8.38 -7.45
C ALA A 130 -3.67 8.10 -6.03
N ILE A 131 -4.84 8.64 -5.66
CA ILE A 131 -5.49 8.37 -4.38
C ILE A 131 -5.96 6.91 -4.30
N GLU A 132 -6.56 6.40 -5.37
CA GLU A 132 -7.01 5.01 -5.45
C GLU A 132 -5.85 4.02 -5.32
N LYS A 133 -4.74 4.26 -6.01
CA LYS A 133 -3.52 3.45 -5.90
C LYS A 133 -2.98 3.44 -4.47
N ARG A 134 -2.86 4.59 -3.83
CA ARG A 134 -2.43 4.70 -2.43
C ARG A 134 -3.37 3.99 -1.46
N SER A 135 -4.68 4.09 -1.70
CA SER A 135 -5.68 3.37 -0.90
C SER A 135 -5.49 1.86 -0.99
N SER A 136 -5.25 1.33 -2.19
CA SER A 136 -4.97 -0.10 -2.40
C SER A 136 -3.71 -0.57 -1.66
N GLU A 137 -2.62 0.22 -1.71
CA GLU A 137 -1.39 -0.07 -0.97
C GLU A 137 -1.63 -0.11 0.55
N VAL A 138 -2.42 0.83 1.08
CA VAL A 138 -2.79 0.86 2.52
C VAL A 138 -3.58 -0.40 2.90
N TRP A 139 -4.53 -0.84 2.08
CA TRP A 139 -5.29 -2.07 2.34
C TRP A 139 -4.41 -3.32 2.34
N GLN A 140 -3.40 -3.40 1.47
CA GLN A 140 -2.43 -4.49 1.47
C GLN A 140 -1.60 -4.51 2.76
N VAL A 141 -1.10 -3.34 3.19
CA VAL A 141 -0.35 -3.22 4.46
C VAL A 141 -1.23 -3.60 5.64
N LEU A 142 -2.47 -3.12 5.71
CA LEU A 142 -3.41 -3.48 6.76
C LEU A 142 -3.71 -4.99 6.78
N GLY A 143 -3.82 -5.63 5.62
CA GLY A 143 -3.96 -7.08 5.49
C GLY A 143 -2.76 -7.84 6.06
N ALA A 144 -1.55 -7.40 5.77
CA ALA A 144 -0.31 -7.98 6.30
C ALA A 144 -0.23 -7.80 7.83
N VAL A 145 -0.51 -6.60 8.33
CA VAL A 145 -0.54 -6.30 9.77
C VAL A 145 -1.58 -7.18 10.49
N LYS A 146 -2.79 -7.31 9.95
CA LYS A 146 -3.82 -8.21 10.50
C LYS A 146 -3.34 -9.66 10.61
N SER A 147 -2.63 -10.14 9.59
CA SER A 147 -2.05 -11.50 9.61
C SER A 147 -1.01 -11.66 10.70
N GLU A 148 -0.11 -10.68 10.88
CA GLU A 148 0.90 -10.70 11.94
C GLU A 148 0.27 -10.66 13.35
N PHE A 149 -0.77 -9.85 13.56
CA PHE A 149 -1.51 -9.86 14.81
C PHE A 149 -2.17 -11.23 15.11
N GLY A 150 -2.67 -11.91 14.07
CA GLY A 150 -3.19 -13.29 14.23
C GLY A 150 -2.11 -14.28 14.70
N LYS A 151 -0.90 -14.19 14.13
CA LYS A 151 0.24 -15.01 14.57
C LYS A 151 0.65 -14.68 16.00
N PHE A 152 0.69 -13.40 16.35
CA PHE A 152 1.04 -12.93 17.69
C PHE A 152 0.03 -13.43 18.74
N ALA A 153 -1.27 -13.37 18.45
CA ALA A 153 -2.31 -13.92 19.32
C ALA A 153 -2.09 -15.43 19.57
N GLY A 154 -1.77 -16.21 18.53
CA GLY A 154 -1.45 -17.62 18.67
C GLY A 154 -0.20 -17.90 19.53
N ILE A 155 0.81 -17.04 19.46
CA ILE A 155 1.99 -17.14 20.34
C ILE A 155 1.61 -16.87 21.79
N LEU A 156 0.79 -15.85 22.05
CA LEU A 156 0.31 -15.54 23.41
C LEU A 156 -0.51 -16.68 24.00
N GLU A 157 -1.43 -17.27 23.26
CA GLU A 157 -2.19 -18.45 23.72
C GLU A 157 -1.27 -19.63 24.07
N LYS A 158 -0.23 -19.85 23.23
CA LYS A 158 0.74 -20.91 23.52
C LYS A 158 1.55 -20.63 24.79
N ALA A 159 1.96 -19.38 24.99
CA ALA A 159 2.66 -18.96 26.21
C ALA A 159 1.78 -19.13 27.46
N GLU A 160 0.51 -18.75 27.39
CA GLU A 160 -0.46 -18.94 28.49
C GLU A 160 -0.63 -20.41 28.86
N ARG A 161 -0.75 -21.30 27.87
CA ARG A 161 -0.82 -22.75 28.10
C ARG A 161 0.46 -23.27 28.76
N GLN A 162 1.64 -22.78 28.35
CA GLN A 162 2.91 -23.16 28.95
C GLN A 162 3.01 -22.70 30.41
N ILE A 163 2.63 -21.44 30.68
CA ILE A 163 2.60 -20.93 32.08
C ILE A 163 1.67 -21.76 32.95
N THR A 164 0.50 -22.13 32.47
CA THR A 164 -0.44 -22.98 33.18
C THR A 164 0.17 -24.35 33.46
N THR A 165 0.90 -24.94 32.52
CA THR A 165 1.58 -26.23 32.70
C THR A 165 2.69 -26.12 33.71
N VAL A 166 3.52 -25.09 33.68
CA VAL A 166 4.57 -24.81 34.67
C VAL A 166 3.96 -24.65 36.08
N GLY A 167 2.85 -23.90 36.18
CA GLY A 167 2.13 -23.71 37.43
C GLY A 167 1.66 -25.03 38.03
N LYS A 168 1.14 -25.98 37.26
CA LYS A 168 0.76 -27.31 37.70
C LYS A 168 1.97 -28.09 38.20
N SER A 169 3.07 -28.11 37.43
CA SER A 169 4.31 -28.81 37.83
C SER A 169 4.92 -28.25 39.11
N LEU A 170 4.89 -26.94 39.30
CA LEU A 170 5.34 -26.29 40.53
C LEU A 170 4.46 -26.68 41.72
N GLY A 171 3.14 -26.73 41.52
CA GLY A 171 2.19 -27.18 42.52
C GLY A 171 2.42 -28.66 42.95
N GLU A 172 2.73 -29.54 42.00
CA GLU A 172 3.09 -30.94 42.28
C GLU A 172 4.42 -31.06 43.03
N ALA A 173 5.44 -30.29 42.62
CA ALA A 173 6.73 -30.25 43.34
C ALA A 173 6.55 -29.77 44.76
N SER A 174 5.79 -28.72 45.00
CA SER A 174 5.49 -28.21 46.34
C SER A 174 4.78 -29.24 47.22
N ARG A 175 3.83 -30.00 46.67
CA ARG A 175 3.16 -31.11 47.41
C ARG A 175 4.13 -32.21 47.77
N LYS A 176 5.02 -32.61 46.85
CA LYS A 176 6.04 -33.62 47.10
C LYS A 176 7.01 -33.17 48.21
N THR A 177 7.46 -31.92 48.16
CA THR A 177 8.34 -31.34 49.19
C THR A 177 7.68 -31.40 50.58
N ARG A 178 6.42 -30.96 50.69
CA ARG A 178 5.68 -31.05 51.97
C ARG A 178 5.52 -32.49 52.45
N THR A 179 5.36 -33.45 51.56
CA THR A 179 5.25 -34.85 51.90
C THR A 179 6.61 -35.40 52.42
N ILE A 180 7.71 -34.99 51.79
CA ILE A 180 9.07 -35.36 52.27
C ILE A 180 9.36 -34.72 53.62
N GLU A 181 9.06 -33.42 53.79
CA GLU A 181 9.23 -32.78 55.14
C GLU A 181 8.45 -33.49 56.24
N ARG A 182 7.21 -33.87 55.93
CA ARG A 182 6.41 -34.62 56.93
C ARG A 182 7.01 -35.99 57.28
N ARG A 183 7.55 -36.70 56.27
CA ARG A 183 8.23 -37.99 56.52
C ARG A 183 9.53 -37.81 57.27
N LEU A 184 10.32 -36.80 56.98
CA LEU A 184 11.57 -36.50 57.74
C LEU A 184 11.30 -36.14 59.17
N ARG A 185 10.27 -35.31 59.47
CA ARG A 185 9.86 -35.04 60.85
C ARG A 185 9.45 -36.33 61.62
N GLY A 186 8.75 -37.23 60.88
CA GLY A 186 8.40 -38.52 61.50
C GLY A 186 9.62 -39.40 61.82
N VAL A 187 10.68 -39.34 61.05
CA VAL A 187 11.95 -40.02 61.26
C VAL A 187 12.73 -39.36 62.44
N GLU A 188 12.75 -38.01 62.47
CA GLU A 188 13.39 -37.28 63.56
C GLU A 188 12.72 -37.54 64.91
N THR A 189 11.38 -37.62 64.96
CA THR A 189 10.66 -37.97 66.20
C THR A 189 10.92 -39.41 66.61
N LEU A 190 10.92 -40.38 65.70
CA LEU A 190 11.26 -41.77 65.99
C LEU A 190 12.73 -41.95 66.43
N ALA A 191 13.67 -41.22 65.79
CA ALA A 191 15.07 -41.26 66.26
C ALA A 191 15.27 -40.60 67.62
N GLY A 192 14.50 -39.53 67.90
CA GLY A 192 14.48 -38.87 69.20
C GLY A 192 13.92 -39.80 70.30
N GLU A 193 12.78 -40.47 70.03
CA GLU A 193 12.20 -41.43 70.94
C GLU A 193 13.11 -42.66 71.21
N GLN A 194 13.76 -43.19 70.16
CA GLN A 194 14.74 -44.27 70.31
C GLN A 194 16.01 -43.83 71.09
N SER A 195 16.47 -42.61 70.85
CA SER A 195 17.59 -42.03 71.59
C SER A 195 17.23 -41.78 73.02
N GLN A 196 16.00 -41.34 73.32
CA GLN A 196 15.51 -41.14 74.67
C GLN A 196 15.37 -42.48 75.38
N ALA A 197 14.81 -43.51 74.70
CA ALA A 197 14.68 -44.86 75.27
C ALA A 197 16.06 -45.51 75.57
N LEU A 198 17.07 -45.24 74.70
CA LEU A 198 18.44 -45.73 74.96
C LEU A 198 19.11 -44.98 76.13
N LEU A 199 18.79 -43.73 76.35
CA LEU A 199 19.29 -42.95 77.47
C LEU A 199 18.60 -43.33 78.76
N ASP A 200 17.30 -43.63 78.74
CA ASP A 200 16.53 -44.08 79.85
C ASP A 200 16.97 -45.55 80.29
N ASP A 201 17.31 -46.39 79.29
CA ASP A 201 17.84 -47.75 79.58
C ASP A 201 19.27 -47.68 80.11
N ALA A 202 20.09 -46.76 79.68
CA ALA A 202 21.46 -46.56 80.22
C ALA A 202 21.46 -45.89 81.61
N GLY A 203 20.41 -45.16 81.99
CA GLY A 203 20.25 -44.51 83.29
C GLY A 203 19.71 -45.46 84.37
N ASN A 204 19.20 -46.64 84.03
CA ASN A 204 18.61 -47.58 84.96
C ASN A 204 19.55 -48.70 85.37
N ASP A 205 20.81 -48.75 84.89
CA ASP A 205 21.80 -49.76 85.20
C ASP A 205 22.77 -49.33 86.30
N ASP A 206 22.56 -48.13 86.92
CA ASP A 206 23.45 -47.58 87.94
C ASP A 206 22.81 -47.50 89.38
N THR A 207 21.80 -48.35 89.65
CA THR A 207 21.25 -48.47 91.02
C THR A 207 21.11 -49.95 91.43
N GLY A 208 22.19 -50.51 91.89
CA GLY A 208 22.10 -51.86 92.52
C GLY A 208 23.42 -52.55 92.73
N SER A 209 24.19 -52.07 93.65
CA SER A 209 24.89 -52.97 94.58
C SER A 209 25.71 -52.15 95.56
N SER A 210 25.12 -51.82 96.70
CA SER A 210 25.84 -51.64 97.94
C SER A 210 25.92 -53.03 98.61
N ASP A 211 27.06 -53.43 99.02
CA ASP A 211 27.34 -53.90 100.33
C ASP A 211 28.67 -54.67 100.43
N ASP A 212 29.40 -54.29 101.50
CA ASP A 212 30.33 -55.06 102.34
C ASP A 212 31.69 -55.50 101.75
N GLU A 213 32.67 -55.22 102.30
CA GLU A 213 33.39 -55.44 103.52
C GLU A 213 34.82 -54.88 103.47
N ALA A 214 35.15 -54.30 104.56
CA ALA A 214 36.31 -54.30 105.43
C ALA A 214 37.61 -54.93 104.94
N GLY A 215 38.66 -54.24 105.31
CA GLY A 215 39.93 -54.90 105.62
C GLY A 215 41.14 -54.35 104.90
N ASP A 216 41.77 -53.49 105.55
CA ASP A 216 43.00 -53.60 106.29
C ASP A 216 44.30 -53.49 105.44
N GLU A 217 45.11 -52.61 105.94
CA GLU A 217 46.57 -52.63 106.12
C GLU A 217 47.48 -52.36 104.90
N GLN A 218 48.20 -51.30 105.13
CA GLN A 218 49.65 -51.15 105.05
C GLN A 218 50.33 -51.34 103.70
N GLU A 219 50.98 -50.41 103.20
CA GLU A 219 52.25 -49.75 103.53
C GLU A 219 52.38 -48.40 102.74
#